data_7fef0b3f86757e3b23dfe2daab4dde2b
#
_entry.id   7fef0b3f86757e3b23dfe2daab4dde2b
#
_cell.length_a   1.000
_cell.length_b   1.000
_cell.length_c   1.000
_cell.angle_alpha   90.00
_cell.angle_beta   90.00
_cell.angle_gamma   90.00
#
_symmetry.space_group_name_H-M   'P 1'
#
loop_
_entity.id
_entity.type
_entity.pdbx_description
1 polymer ?
#
loop_
_entity_poly.entity_id
_entity_poly.type
_entity_poly.pdbx_seq_one_letter_code
_entity_poly.pdbx_strand_id
1 'polypeptide(L)'
;VLDFDKEKMTCVVEPGIVLDELNRFLKPYGLWFPVDVSTSSRATIGGMAGNNSCGGRSIRYGMMRDNVIDIEAILYDGSIYNFGKIENNCLPYSNGVAPEIINNLQKLANDNKKEIISKFPKVLRRVGGYNIDALLTDAMANRPNGKVGDGINLSHLLVGSEGTLAYSTAITLKLSPLPSKKIMGVCHFPSFYEAMDAAQHIVPLDPVAVELVDDTMINLAQKIDIFKPTVDAVVKGNPKSLLLVEFAEENMDENNRRLKKLHQLMGDLGYSWNKGIRNGGVVDVIDSNLQSKVSEMRKSGLNIM
;
A
#
# COMPACT_ATOMS: atom_id res chain seq x y z
N VAL A 1 -12.70 12.33 -12.81
CA VAL A 1 -13.64 11.47 -12.09
C VAL A 1 -14.90 11.37 -12.94
N LEU A 2 -15.30 10.15 -13.25
CA LEU A 2 -16.49 9.86 -14.07
C LEU A 2 -17.73 9.64 -13.21
N ASP A 3 -17.57 8.91 -12.09
CA ASP A 3 -18.65 8.65 -11.13
C ASP A 3 -18.08 8.55 -9.70
N PHE A 4 -18.91 8.83 -8.69
CA PHE A 4 -18.52 8.82 -7.29
C PHE A 4 -19.70 8.45 -6.39
N ASP A 5 -19.56 7.38 -5.62
CA ASP A 5 -20.55 6.93 -4.64
C ASP A 5 -19.90 6.97 -3.24
N LYS A 6 -20.31 7.98 -2.46
CA LYS A 6 -19.80 8.18 -1.09
C LYS A 6 -20.22 7.05 -0.14
N GLU A 7 -21.43 6.52 -0.30
CA GLU A 7 -21.98 5.50 0.62
C GLU A 7 -21.29 4.16 0.39
N LYS A 8 -21.08 3.80 -0.88
CA LYS A 8 -20.33 2.59 -1.24
C LYS A 8 -18.81 2.76 -1.13
N MET A 9 -18.35 4.00 -0.93
CA MET A 9 -16.92 4.37 -0.93
C MET A 9 -16.24 3.90 -2.21
N THR A 10 -16.83 4.23 -3.36
CA THR A 10 -16.30 3.88 -4.69
C THR A 10 -16.17 5.10 -5.57
N CYS A 11 -15.27 5.04 -6.53
CA CYS A 11 -15.06 6.10 -7.50
C CYS A 11 -14.65 5.50 -8.85
N VAL A 12 -15.29 5.94 -9.93
CA VAL A 12 -14.90 5.61 -11.31
C VAL A 12 -14.07 6.75 -11.88
N VAL A 13 -12.91 6.42 -12.39
CA VAL A 13 -11.98 7.42 -12.91
C VAL A 13 -11.45 7.05 -14.29
N GLU A 14 -11.12 8.06 -15.09
CA GLU A 14 -10.26 7.88 -16.25
C GLU A 14 -8.83 7.58 -15.81
N PRO A 15 -8.09 6.73 -16.55
CA PRO A 15 -6.74 6.28 -16.15
C PRO A 15 -5.72 7.42 -16.05
N GLY A 16 -5.97 8.56 -16.70
CA GLY A 16 -5.07 9.72 -16.71
C GLY A 16 -5.10 10.59 -15.44
N ILE A 17 -6.07 10.40 -14.54
CA ILE A 17 -6.12 11.22 -13.32
C ILE A 17 -4.91 10.95 -12.42
N VAL A 18 -4.29 12.02 -11.91
CA VAL A 18 -3.14 11.96 -11.00
C VAL A 18 -3.63 11.66 -9.57
N LEU A 19 -2.89 10.82 -8.84
CA LEU A 19 -3.27 10.39 -7.48
C LEU A 19 -3.56 11.57 -6.54
N ASP A 20 -2.69 12.59 -6.51
CA ASP A 20 -2.90 13.76 -5.65
C ASP A 20 -4.14 14.57 -6.04
N GLU A 21 -4.49 14.61 -7.34
CA GLU A 21 -5.71 15.27 -7.82
C GLU A 21 -6.96 14.49 -7.40
N LEU A 22 -6.92 13.16 -7.55
CA LEU A 22 -7.99 12.30 -7.06
C LEU A 22 -8.19 12.48 -5.55
N ASN A 23 -7.12 12.44 -4.77
CA ASN A 23 -7.21 12.60 -3.31
C ASN A 23 -7.65 14.01 -2.89
N ARG A 24 -7.32 15.04 -3.67
CA ARG A 24 -7.84 16.41 -3.48
C ARG A 24 -9.35 16.47 -3.70
N PHE A 25 -9.86 15.79 -4.73
CA PHE A 25 -11.29 15.65 -5.01
C PHE A 25 -12.02 14.93 -3.88
N LEU A 26 -11.46 13.83 -3.35
CA LEU A 26 -12.09 12.97 -2.34
C LEU A 26 -12.06 13.57 -0.92
N LYS A 27 -11.07 14.41 -0.62
CA LYS A 27 -10.84 14.98 0.74
C LYS A 27 -12.05 15.67 1.37
N PRO A 28 -12.84 16.51 0.65
CA PRO A 28 -14.04 17.15 1.22
C PRO A 28 -15.11 16.15 1.67
N TYR A 29 -15.08 14.93 1.14
CA TYR A 29 -16.01 13.86 1.50
C TYR A 29 -15.50 12.98 2.64
N GLY A 30 -14.31 13.28 3.18
CA GLY A 30 -13.66 12.46 4.21
C GLY A 30 -13.13 11.13 3.71
N LEU A 31 -12.88 11.02 2.41
CA LEU A 31 -12.39 9.80 1.74
C LEU A 31 -11.04 10.05 1.06
N TRP A 32 -10.35 8.97 0.74
CA TRP A 32 -9.13 8.99 -0.05
C TRP A 32 -8.90 7.63 -0.74
N PHE A 33 -8.06 7.63 -1.75
CA PHE A 33 -7.56 6.40 -2.36
C PHE A 33 -6.27 5.97 -1.67
N PRO A 34 -6.23 4.77 -1.01
CA PRO A 34 -5.24 4.49 0.03
C PRO A 34 -3.91 3.91 -0.49
N VAL A 35 -3.73 3.77 -1.80
CA VAL A 35 -2.45 3.33 -2.38
C VAL A 35 -1.53 4.53 -2.50
N ASP A 36 -0.66 4.72 -1.53
CA ASP A 36 0.25 5.86 -1.44
C ASP A 36 1.60 5.56 -2.10
N VAL A 37 1.91 6.25 -3.16
CA VAL A 37 3.23 6.18 -3.81
C VAL A 37 4.02 7.47 -3.58
N SER A 38 5.36 7.39 -3.58
CA SER A 38 6.23 8.57 -3.38
C SER A 38 6.06 9.60 -4.50
N THR A 39 5.69 9.15 -5.69
CA THR A 39 5.46 9.98 -6.90
C THR A 39 4.01 10.44 -7.06
N SER A 40 3.22 10.49 -5.99
CA SER A 40 1.77 10.76 -6.01
C SER A 40 1.37 12.02 -6.79
N SER A 41 2.25 13.03 -6.83
CA SER A 41 2.01 14.28 -7.58
C SER A 41 2.07 14.12 -9.11
N ARG A 42 2.52 12.98 -9.62
CA ARG A 42 2.70 12.69 -11.05
C ARG A 42 2.18 11.32 -11.46
N ALA A 43 2.01 10.39 -10.52
CA ALA A 43 1.54 9.05 -10.79
C ALA A 43 0.06 9.08 -11.19
N THR A 44 -0.24 8.60 -12.39
CA THR A 44 -1.62 8.44 -12.86
C THR A 44 -2.21 7.13 -12.36
N ILE A 45 -3.52 7.10 -12.14
CA ILE A 45 -4.20 5.88 -11.65
C ILE A 45 -4.04 4.71 -12.64
N GLY A 46 -4.10 4.97 -13.94
CA GLY A 46 -3.85 3.93 -14.96
C GLY A 46 -2.43 3.38 -14.92
N GLY A 47 -1.42 4.25 -14.76
CA GLY A 47 -0.03 3.83 -14.57
C GLY A 47 0.17 3.02 -13.28
N MET A 48 -0.47 3.45 -12.18
CA MET A 48 -0.44 2.72 -10.92
C MET A 48 -1.12 1.35 -11.03
N ALA A 49 -2.23 1.23 -11.76
CA ALA A 49 -2.88 -0.03 -12.05
C ALA A 49 -1.98 -0.92 -12.93
N GLY A 50 -1.39 -0.35 -13.99
CA GLY A 50 -0.50 -1.06 -14.90
C GLY A 50 0.65 -1.76 -14.19
N ASN A 51 1.30 -1.13 -13.23
CA ASN A 51 2.42 -1.72 -12.49
C ASN A 51 2.04 -2.34 -11.13
N ASN A 52 0.76 -2.42 -10.78
CA ASN A 52 0.28 -2.90 -9.49
C ASN A 52 0.95 -2.17 -8.31
N SER A 53 0.95 -0.85 -8.34
CA SER A 53 1.62 0.02 -7.36
C SER A 53 1.30 -0.34 -5.92
N CYS A 54 2.29 -0.16 -5.05
CA CYS A 54 2.15 -0.24 -3.60
C CYS A 54 2.91 0.91 -2.93
N GLY A 55 2.58 1.18 -1.69
CA GLY A 55 3.24 2.22 -0.90
C GLY A 55 3.49 1.80 0.55
N GLY A 56 3.95 2.72 1.38
CA GLY A 56 4.23 2.47 2.80
C GLY A 56 3.02 1.97 3.57
N ARG A 57 1.83 2.41 3.18
CA ARG A 57 0.56 2.01 3.80
C ARG A 57 -0.06 0.73 3.24
N SER A 58 0.58 0.10 2.26
CA SER A 58 0.09 -1.17 1.71
C SER A 58 0.08 -2.32 2.71
N ILE A 59 0.77 -2.19 3.83
CA ILE A 59 0.68 -3.14 4.95
C ILE A 59 -0.75 -3.23 5.50
N ARG A 60 -1.50 -2.14 5.51
CA ARG A 60 -2.90 -2.10 5.96
C ARG A 60 -3.89 -2.09 4.81
N TYR A 61 -3.64 -1.29 3.79
CA TYR A 61 -4.61 -1.03 2.72
C TYR A 61 -4.43 -1.90 1.48
N GLY A 62 -3.35 -2.69 1.41
CA GLY A 62 -3.06 -3.49 0.22
C GLY A 62 -2.41 -2.68 -0.91
N MET A 63 -2.35 -3.30 -2.08
CA MET A 63 -1.79 -2.76 -3.32
C MET A 63 -2.91 -2.30 -4.25
N MET A 64 -2.54 -1.81 -5.45
CA MET A 64 -3.54 -1.45 -6.48
C MET A 64 -4.53 -2.57 -6.73
N ARG A 65 -4.08 -3.82 -6.88
CA ARG A 65 -4.93 -4.97 -7.09
C ARG A 65 -6.02 -5.14 -6.02
N ASP A 66 -5.72 -4.83 -4.75
CA ASP A 66 -6.65 -4.99 -3.64
C ASP A 66 -7.68 -3.84 -3.58
N ASN A 67 -7.43 -2.74 -4.32
CA ASN A 67 -8.22 -1.52 -4.32
C ASN A 67 -8.84 -1.17 -5.68
N VAL A 68 -8.66 -2.02 -6.70
CA VAL A 68 -9.36 -1.93 -7.99
C VAL A 68 -10.52 -2.92 -8.01
N ILE A 69 -11.72 -2.42 -8.21
CA ILE A 69 -12.95 -3.22 -8.23
C ILE A 69 -13.17 -3.81 -9.62
N ASP A 70 -13.14 -2.97 -10.65
CA ASP A 70 -13.24 -3.38 -12.04
C ASP A 70 -12.51 -2.40 -12.96
N ILE A 71 -12.28 -2.81 -14.21
CA ILE A 71 -11.65 -2.02 -15.25
C ILE A 71 -12.42 -2.21 -16.55
N GLU A 72 -12.95 -1.13 -17.12
CA GLU A 72 -13.38 -1.11 -18.50
C GLU A 72 -12.13 -0.97 -19.38
N ALA A 73 -11.98 -1.85 -20.36
CA ALA A 73 -10.78 -1.89 -21.18
C ALA A 73 -11.04 -2.32 -22.63
N ILE A 74 -10.20 -1.81 -23.53
CA ILE A 74 -10.20 -2.13 -24.96
C ILE A 74 -9.13 -3.20 -25.21
N LEU A 75 -9.51 -4.32 -25.82
CA LEU A 75 -8.59 -5.36 -26.27
C LEU A 75 -7.94 -4.99 -27.63
N TYR A 76 -6.95 -5.78 -28.05
CA TYR A 76 -6.19 -5.58 -29.29
C TYR A 76 -7.05 -5.60 -30.57
N ASP A 77 -8.21 -6.29 -30.53
CA ASP A 77 -9.17 -6.38 -31.64
C ASP A 77 -10.20 -5.25 -31.65
N GLY A 78 -10.11 -4.29 -30.72
CA GLY A 78 -11.03 -3.17 -30.55
C GLY A 78 -12.28 -3.50 -29.73
N SER A 79 -12.46 -4.72 -29.26
CA SER A 79 -13.57 -5.06 -28.37
C SER A 79 -13.42 -4.39 -27.00
N ILE A 80 -14.54 -3.97 -26.42
CA ILE A 80 -14.59 -3.29 -25.12
C ILE A 80 -15.28 -4.22 -24.12
N TYR A 81 -14.60 -4.47 -23.01
CA TYR A 81 -15.11 -5.32 -21.93
C TYR A 81 -14.90 -4.70 -20.56
N ASN A 82 -15.79 -5.04 -19.63
CA ASN A 82 -15.60 -4.74 -18.21
C ASN A 82 -15.00 -5.96 -17.51
N PHE A 83 -13.78 -5.77 -16.99
CA PHE A 83 -13.02 -6.76 -16.22
C PHE A 83 -13.30 -6.55 -14.73
N GLY A 84 -14.31 -7.23 -14.22
CA GLY A 84 -14.74 -7.16 -12.82
C GLY A 84 -14.86 -8.53 -12.18
N LYS A 85 -15.59 -8.59 -11.06
CA LYS A 85 -15.83 -9.80 -10.29
C LYS A 85 -16.77 -10.75 -11.06
N ILE A 86 -16.41 -12.04 -11.08
CA ILE A 86 -17.28 -13.11 -11.58
C ILE A 86 -18.09 -13.64 -10.41
N GLU A 87 -19.42 -13.52 -10.47
CA GLU A 87 -20.33 -14.02 -9.45
C GLU A 87 -20.89 -15.40 -9.84
N ASN A 88 -20.74 -16.39 -8.95
CA ASN A 88 -21.40 -17.71 -8.99
C ASN A 88 -21.39 -18.44 -10.34
N ASN A 89 -20.28 -18.42 -11.10
CA ASN A 89 -20.20 -18.92 -12.47
C ASN A 89 -21.20 -18.27 -13.45
N CYS A 90 -21.95 -17.27 -13.03
CA CYS A 90 -22.77 -16.44 -13.87
C CYS A 90 -21.95 -15.28 -14.38
N LEU A 91 -21.78 -15.23 -15.68
CA LEU A 91 -21.19 -14.11 -16.37
C LEU A 91 -22.13 -12.91 -16.23
N PRO A 92 -21.65 -11.74 -15.80
CA PRO A 92 -22.47 -10.55 -15.87
C PRO A 92 -22.78 -10.26 -17.34
N TYR A 93 -24.03 -10.40 -17.72
CA TYR A 93 -24.51 -10.07 -19.05
C TYR A 93 -24.51 -8.55 -19.26
N SER A 94 -24.11 -8.16 -20.44
CA SER A 94 -23.93 -6.81 -21.01
C SER A 94 -22.63 -6.13 -20.61
N ASN A 95 -21.66 -6.14 -21.53
CA ASN A 95 -20.31 -5.60 -21.47
C ASN A 95 -19.28 -6.37 -20.62
N GLY A 96 -19.64 -7.57 -20.08
CA GLY A 96 -18.67 -8.45 -19.44
C GLY A 96 -17.75 -9.16 -20.44
N VAL A 97 -16.58 -9.62 -19.98
CA VAL A 97 -15.62 -10.38 -20.79
C VAL A 97 -16.30 -11.62 -21.39
N ALA A 98 -16.02 -11.89 -22.69
CA ALA A 98 -16.61 -13.01 -23.40
C ALA A 98 -16.41 -14.34 -22.64
N PRO A 99 -17.44 -15.21 -22.54
CA PRO A 99 -17.38 -16.49 -21.83
C PRO A 99 -16.19 -17.36 -22.25
N GLU A 100 -15.85 -17.34 -23.51
CA GLU A 100 -14.73 -18.09 -24.07
C GLU A 100 -13.39 -17.62 -23.49
N ILE A 101 -13.16 -16.32 -23.37
CA ILE A 101 -11.96 -15.75 -22.77
C ILE A 101 -11.86 -16.18 -21.30
N ILE A 102 -12.95 -16.10 -20.55
CA ILE A 102 -12.99 -16.49 -19.13
C ILE A 102 -12.67 -17.97 -18.97
N ASN A 103 -13.30 -18.84 -19.77
CA ASN A 103 -13.07 -20.28 -19.72
C ASN A 103 -11.63 -20.63 -20.06
N ASN A 104 -11.03 -19.96 -21.06
CA ASN A 104 -9.63 -20.16 -21.44
C ASN A 104 -8.66 -19.71 -20.32
N LEU A 105 -8.94 -18.57 -19.68
CA LEU A 105 -8.15 -18.07 -18.56
C LEU A 105 -8.23 -18.99 -17.33
N GLN A 106 -9.43 -19.46 -16.99
CA GLN A 106 -9.63 -20.43 -15.89
C GLN A 106 -8.95 -21.76 -16.19
N LYS A 107 -9.06 -22.24 -17.42
CA LYS A 107 -8.35 -23.46 -17.87
C LYS A 107 -6.85 -23.29 -17.74
N LEU A 108 -6.29 -22.18 -18.25
CA LEU A 108 -4.86 -21.86 -18.15
C LEU A 108 -4.38 -21.91 -16.70
N ALA A 109 -5.12 -21.26 -15.79
CA ALA A 109 -4.75 -21.23 -14.38
C ALA A 109 -4.84 -22.62 -13.73
N ASN A 110 -5.89 -23.39 -14.02
CA ASN A 110 -6.08 -24.73 -13.46
C ASN A 110 -5.04 -25.74 -13.98
N ASP A 111 -4.72 -25.70 -15.27
CA ASP A 111 -3.71 -26.58 -15.88
C ASP A 111 -2.32 -26.32 -15.26
N ASN A 112 -2.03 -25.09 -14.83
CA ASN A 112 -0.77 -24.68 -14.23
C ASN A 112 -0.82 -24.50 -12.69
N LYS A 113 -1.90 -24.94 -12.04
CA LYS A 113 -2.18 -24.71 -10.60
C LYS A 113 -0.99 -25.09 -9.69
N LYS A 114 -0.38 -26.26 -9.93
CA LYS A 114 0.75 -26.75 -9.11
C LYS A 114 1.95 -25.80 -9.19
N GLU A 115 2.29 -25.32 -10.39
CA GLU A 115 3.40 -24.39 -10.59
C GLU A 115 3.12 -23.03 -9.98
N ILE A 116 1.91 -22.50 -10.19
CA ILE A 116 1.48 -21.23 -9.59
C ILE A 116 1.62 -21.29 -8.06
N ILE A 117 1.09 -22.32 -7.41
CA ILE A 117 1.13 -22.43 -5.94
C ILE A 117 2.56 -22.60 -5.41
N SER A 118 3.43 -23.33 -6.14
CA SER A 118 4.79 -23.62 -5.69
C SER A 118 5.80 -22.52 -5.98
N LYS A 119 5.66 -21.80 -7.11
CA LYS A 119 6.68 -20.85 -7.58
C LYS A 119 6.34 -19.39 -7.28
N PHE A 120 5.05 -19.05 -7.12
CA PHE A 120 4.69 -17.66 -6.79
C PHE A 120 5.15 -17.30 -5.38
N PRO A 121 5.87 -16.16 -5.19
CA PRO A 121 6.35 -15.75 -3.89
C PRO A 121 5.19 -15.52 -2.89
N LYS A 122 5.33 -16.11 -1.71
CA LYS A 122 4.36 -15.97 -0.60
C LYS A 122 4.71 -14.74 0.25
N VAL A 123 4.72 -13.58 -0.36
CA VAL A 123 5.04 -12.29 0.29
C VAL A 123 3.85 -11.36 0.22
N LEU A 124 3.76 -10.43 1.18
CA LEU A 124 2.68 -9.44 1.24
C LEU A 124 2.64 -8.57 -0.03
N ARG A 125 3.80 -8.11 -0.49
CA ARG A 125 3.94 -7.25 -1.66
C ARG A 125 4.58 -8.01 -2.81
N ARG A 126 3.76 -8.39 -3.79
CA ARG A 126 4.20 -8.96 -5.05
C ARG A 126 3.58 -8.14 -6.17
N VAL A 127 4.39 -7.38 -6.87
CA VAL A 127 3.95 -6.43 -7.90
C VAL A 127 4.40 -6.81 -9.30
N GLY A 128 5.44 -7.63 -9.46
CA GLY A 128 5.99 -7.98 -10.77
C GLY A 128 5.23 -9.10 -11.46
N GLY A 129 4.98 -8.94 -12.75
CA GLY A 129 4.35 -9.93 -13.63
C GLY A 129 2.83 -10.05 -13.49
N TYR A 130 2.25 -10.87 -14.35
CA TYR A 130 0.81 -11.10 -14.38
C TYR A 130 0.31 -11.80 -13.12
N ASN A 131 -0.83 -11.37 -12.62
CA ASN A 131 -1.48 -11.95 -11.44
C ASN A 131 -2.34 -13.17 -11.81
N ILE A 132 -1.80 -14.14 -12.53
CA ILE A 132 -2.52 -15.37 -12.93
C ILE A 132 -2.97 -16.21 -11.73
N ASP A 133 -2.30 -16.09 -10.59
CA ASP A 133 -2.72 -16.68 -9.33
C ASP A 133 -4.08 -16.17 -8.84
N ALA A 134 -4.49 -14.97 -9.24
CA ALA A 134 -5.81 -14.41 -8.94
C ALA A 134 -6.97 -15.13 -9.65
N LEU A 135 -6.68 -15.93 -10.66
CA LEU A 135 -7.64 -16.79 -11.34
C LEU A 135 -7.89 -18.12 -10.59
N LEU A 136 -7.12 -18.40 -9.55
CA LEU A 136 -7.27 -19.57 -8.68
C LEU A 136 -7.92 -19.16 -7.36
N THR A 137 -9.13 -19.62 -7.07
CA THR A 137 -9.83 -19.33 -5.80
C THR A 137 -9.03 -19.76 -4.58
N ASP A 138 -8.38 -20.93 -4.65
CA ASP A 138 -7.58 -21.49 -3.53
C ASP A 138 -6.28 -20.70 -3.28
N ALA A 139 -5.70 -20.11 -4.32
CA ALA A 139 -4.46 -19.33 -4.17
C ALA A 139 -4.71 -17.97 -3.49
N MET A 140 -5.90 -17.39 -3.66
CA MET A 140 -6.31 -16.17 -2.97
C MET A 140 -6.46 -16.41 -1.46
N ALA A 141 -6.90 -17.60 -1.04
CA ALA A 141 -7.06 -17.96 0.37
C ALA A 141 -5.74 -18.00 1.15
N ASN A 142 -4.62 -18.19 0.47
CA ASN A 142 -3.29 -18.30 1.09
C ASN A 142 -2.54 -16.95 1.18
N ARG A 143 -3.17 -15.84 0.83
CA ARG A 143 -2.56 -14.51 1.00
C ARG A 143 -2.76 -13.99 2.42
N PRO A 144 -1.80 -13.27 2.99
CA PRO A 144 -1.93 -12.68 4.32
C PRO A 144 -3.19 -11.82 4.50
N ASN A 145 -3.68 -11.20 3.41
CA ASN A 145 -4.88 -10.35 3.39
C ASN A 145 -5.98 -10.92 2.46
N GLY A 146 -5.82 -12.15 1.95
CA GLY A 146 -6.80 -12.80 1.07
C GLY A 146 -8.02 -13.27 1.85
N LYS A 147 -9.20 -12.76 1.52
CA LYS A 147 -10.46 -13.29 2.06
C LYS A 147 -10.88 -14.49 1.23
N VAL A 148 -11.07 -15.62 1.89
CA VAL A 148 -11.66 -16.81 1.26
C VAL A 148 -13.09 -16.49 0.85
N GLY A 149 -13.48 -16.80 -0.39
CA GLY A 149 -14.87 -16.73 -0.83
C GLY A 149 -15.27 -15.51 -1.66
N ASP A 150 -14.35 -14.58 -1.92
CA ASP A 150 -14.66 -13.37 -2.71
C ASP A 150 -14.77 -13.61 -4.24
N GLY A 151 -14.62 -14.86 -4.70
CA GLY A 151 -14.68 -15.20 -6.13
C GLY A 151 -13.45 -14.73 -6.92
N ILE A 152 -13.53 -14.86 -8.24
CA ILE A 152 -12.48 -14.39 -9.17
C ILE A 152 -12.82 -12.98 -9.61
N ASN A 153 -11.84 -12.07 -9.50
CA ASN A 153 -11.96 -10.73 -10.09
C ASN A 153 -10.98 -10.59 -11.27
N LEU A 154 -11.51 -10.41 -12.47
CA LEU A 154 -10.73 -10.32 -13.70
C LEU A 154 -9.90 -9.03 -13.79
N SER A 155 -10.27 -7.96 -13.06
CA SER A 155 -9.45 -6.75 -13.00
C SER A 155 -8.04 -7.04 -12.50
N HIS A 156 -7.87 -8.06 -11.65
CA HIS A 156 -6.57 -8.47 -11.13
C HIS A 156 -5.62 -8.95 -12.22
N LEU A 157 -6.12 -9.42 -13.37
CA LEU A 157 -5.28 -9.80 -14.51
C LEU A 157 -4.71 -8.56 -15.21
N LEU A 158 -5.51 -7.50 -15.33
CA LEU A 158 -5.08 -6.24 -15.96
C LEU A 158 -4.18 -5.42 -15.04
N VAL A 159 -4.43 -5.47 -13.72
CA VAL A 159 -3.56 -4.82 -12.73
C VAL A 159 -2.22 -5.56 -12.66
N GLY A 160 -1.13 -4.84 -12.97
CA GLY A 160 0.22 -5.40 -13.05
C GLY A 160 0.58 -5.95 -14.44
N SER A 161 -0.26 -5.71 -15.47
CA SER A 161 0.00 -6.14 -16.84
C SER A 161 0.88 -5.16 -17.64
N GLU A 162 1.23 -4.01 -17.08
CA GLU A 162 2.03 -2.95 -17.73
C GLU A 162 1.45 -2.50 -19.09
N GLY A 163 0.10 -2.54 -19.21
CA GLY A 163 -0.60 -2.19 -20.45
C GLY A 163 -0.44 -3.18 -21.60
N THR A 164 0.12 -4.38 -21.36
CA THR A 164 0.39 -5.37 -22.42
C THR A 164 -0.83 -6.20 -22.82
N LEU A 165 -1.88 -6.24 -21.98
CA LEU A 165 -3.07 -7.05 -22.23
C LEU A 165 -4.26 -6.26 -22.77
N ALA A 166 -4.44 -5.02 -22.33
CA ALA A 166 -5.56 -4.17 -22.72
C ALA A 166 -5.25 -2.70 -22.45
N TYR A 167 -6.01 -1.80 -23.07
CA TYR A 167 -6.01 -0.37 -22.77
C TYR A 167 -7.20 -0.03 -21.87
N SER A 168 -6.92 0.40 -20.63
CA SER A 168 -7.95 0.80 -19.66
C SER A 168 -8.60 2.13 -20.07
N THR A 169 -9.92 2.19 -20.11
CA THR A 169 -10.70 3.41 -20.39
C THR A 169 -11.33 4.00 -19.12
N ALA A 170 -11.77 3.13 -18.20
CA ALA A 170 -12.28 3.53 -16.89
C ALA A 170 -11.85 2.53 -15.82
N ILE A 171 -11.60 3.01 -14.61
CA ILE A 171 -11.15 2.19 -13.49
C ILE A 171 -12.04 2.51 -12.29
N THR A 172 -12.71 1.48 -11.77
CA THR A 172 -13.49 1.58 -10.53
C THR A 172 -12.62 1.27 -9.33
N LEU A 173 -12.51 2.23 -8.44
CA LEU A 173 -11.64 2.19 -7.27
C LEU A 173 -12.45 2.00 -5.99
N LYS A 174 -11.90 1.22 -5.07
CA LYS A 174 -12.34 1.14 -3.68
C LYS A 174 -11.63 2.24 -2.88
N LEU A 175 -12.41 3.05 -2.19
CA LEU A 175 -11.92 4.13 -1.35
C LEU A 175 -11.87 3.71 0.13
N SER A 176 -11.16 4.49 0.92
CA SER A 176 -11.09 4.34 2.38
C SER A 176 -11.41 5.65 3.08
N PRO A 177 -11.90 5.61 4.33
CA PRO A 177 -12.01 6.82 5.15
C PRO A 177 -10.65 7.49 5.31
N LEU A 178 -10.61 8.81 5.15
CA LEU A 178 -9.40 9.58 5.36
C LEU A 178 -9.06 9.62 6.85
N PRO A 179 -7.90 9.10 7.28
CA PRO A 179 -7.54 9.12 8.69
C PRO A 179 -7.45 10.54 9.22
N SER A 180 -8.27 10.86 10.22
CA SER A 180 -8.31 12.19 10.85
C SER A 180 -7.29 12.35 11.98
N LYS A 181 -6.90 11.25 12.61
CA LYS A 181 -5.99 11.23 13.76
C LYS A 181 -4.84 10.28 13.50
N LYS A 182 -3.64 10.76 13.68
CA LYS A 182 -2.40 10.00 13.45
C LYS A 182 -1.42 10.24 14.57
N ILE A 183 -0.58 9.23 14.81
CA ILE A 183 0.55 9.30 15.72
C ILE A 183 1.69 8.48 15.12
N MET A 184 2.92 8.91 15.33
CA MET A 184 4.09 8.21 14.81
C MET A 184 5.08 7.95 15.93
N GLY A 185 5.65 6.74 15.96
CA GLY A 185 6.81 6.39 16.74
C GLY A 185 8.04 6.29 15.83
N VAL A 186 9.11 7.01 16.15
CA VAL A 186 10.40 6.93 15.45
C VAL A 186 11.31 6.00 16.25
N CYS A 187 11.42 4.76 15.83
CA CYS A 187 12.24 3.73 16.47
C CYS A 187 13.68 3.82 15.96
N HIS A 188 14.65 3.84 16.89
CA HIS A 188 16.08 4.00 16.60
C HIS A 188 16.82 2.69 16.75
N PHE A 189 17.73 2.39 15.80
CA PHE A 189 18.50 1.15 15.80
C PHE A 189 19.99 1.41 15.51
N PRO A 190 20.89 0.63 16.13
CA PRO A 190 22.35 0.76 15.93
C PRO A 190 22.82 0.11 14.62
N SER A 191 21.96 -0.65 13.91
CA SER A 191 22.27 -1.24 12.62
C SER A 191 21.02 -1.39 11.76
N PHE A 192 21.21 -1.50 10.45
CA PHE A 192 20.17 -1.80 9.48
C PHE A 192 19.53 -3.18 9.76
N TYR A 193 20.37 -4.18 10.07
CA TYR A 193 19.90 -5.53 10.35
C TYR A 193 18.92 -5.57 11.54
N GLU A 194 19.26 -4.88 12.62
CA GLU A 194 18.41 -4.84 13.82
C GLU A 194 17.07 -4.14 13.56
N ALA A 195 17.04 -3.11 12.70
CA ALA A 195 15.79 -2.50 12.27
C ALA A 195 14.92 -3.47 11.49
N MET A 196 15.51 -4.22 10.54
CA MET A 196 14.78 -5.20 9.75
C MET A 196 14.28 -6.38 10.60
N ASP A 197 15.08 -6.83 11.57
CA ASP A 197 14.67 -7.87 12.51
C ASP A 197 13.51 -7.37 13.42
N ALA A 198 13.58 -6.15 13.92
CA ALA A 198 12.52 -5.57 14.73
C ALA A 198 11.19 -5.38 13.94
N ALA A 199 11.26 -5.14 12.62
CA ALA A 199 10.06 -4.90 11.81
C ALA A 199 9.05 -6.06 11.88
N GLN A 200 9.51 -7.33 11.89
CA GLN A 200 8.62 -8.49 12.03
C GLN A 200 7.84 -8.53 13.35
N HIS A 201 8.41 -7.95 14.41
CA HIS A 201 7.78 -7.85 15.72
C HIS A 201 6.85 -6.63 15.84
N ILE A 202 7.11 -5.57 15.05
CA ILE A 202 6.30 -4.35 15.01
C ILE A 202 5.02 -4.56 14.20
N VAL A 203 5.07 -5.31 13.10
CA VAL A 203 3.91 -5.57 12.22
C VAL A 203 2.68 -6.11 12.98
N PRO A 204 2.80 -7.04 13.96
CA PRO A 204 1.67 -7.52 14.75
C PRO A 204 0.97 -6.45 15.62
N LEU A 205 1.57 -5.27 15.80
CA LEU A 205 0.91 -4.13 16.46
C LEU A 205 -0.10 -3.43 15.55
N ASP A 206 -0.24 -3.92 14.31
CA ASP A 206 -1.15 -3.41 13.27
C ASP A 206 -0.94 -1.92 12.97
N PRO A 207 0.29 -1.50 12.62
CA PRO A 207 0.55 -0.13 12.17
C PRO A 207 -0.06 0.12 10.79
N VAL A 208 -0.29 1.40 10.48
CA VAL A 208 -0.71 1.83 9.14
C VAL A 208 0.47 1.82 8.18
N ALA A 209 1.65 2.18 8.68
CA ALA A 209 2.89 2.16 7.91
C ALA A 209 4.08 1.82 8.82
N VAL A 210 5.05 1.11 8.26
CA VAL A 210 6.39 0.92 8.82
C VAL A 210 7.40 1.22 7.73
N GLU A 211 8.16 2.31 7.90
CA GLU A 211 9.06 2.81 6.88
C GLU A 211 10.48 2.90 7.40
N LEU A 212 11.42 2.38 6.63
CA LEU A 212 12.82 2.42 6.97
C LEU A 212 13.48 3.70 6.45
N VAL A 213 14.33 4.32 7.29
CA VAL A 213 15.24 5.40 6.92
C VAL A 213 16.64 5.01 7.39
N ASP A 214 17.60 4.95 6.49
CA ASP A 214 18.98 4.59 6.79
C ASP A 214 19.84 5.80 7.20
N ASP A 215 21.06 5.56 7.66
CA ASP A 215 21.98 6.63 8.07
C ASP A 215 22.44 7.51 6.90
N THR A 216 22.44 7.00 5.67
CA THR A 216 22.75 7.80 4.48
C THR A 216 21.71 8.90 4.32
N MET A 217 20.42 8.53 4.38
CA MET A 217 19.32 9.48 4.29
C MET A 217 19.30 10.46 5.46
N ILE A 218 19.55 9.99 6.71
CA ILE A 218 19.63 10.84 7.90
C ILE A 218 20.75 11.89 7.71
N ASN A 219 21.95 11.46 7.31
CA ASN A 219 23.12 12.32 7.13
C ASN A 219 22.93 13.33 5.98
N LEU A 220 22.25 12.95 4.90
CA LEU A 220 21.93 13.86 3.80
C LEU A 220 20.88 14.90 4.24
N ALA A 221 19.80 14.47 4.89
CA ALA A 221 18.77 15.37 5.42
C ALA A 221 19.33 16.37 6.45
N GLN A 222 20.29 15.94 7.27
CA GLN A 222 20.96 16.81 8.26
C GLN A 222 21.73 17.96 7.61
N LYS A 223 22.20 17.81 6.37
CA LYS A 223 22.96 18.84 5.62
C LYS A 223 22.06 19.81 4.85
N ILE A 224 20.76 19.56 4.80
CA ILE A 224 19.79 20.38 4.07
C ILE A 224 19.04 21.26 5.08
N ASP A 225 19.20 22.58 4.96
CA ASP A 225 18.67 23.54 5.93
C ASP A 225 17.18 23.39 6.22
N ILE A 226 16.37 23.06 5.21
CA ILE A 226 14.92 22.87 5.37
C ILE A 226 14.56 21.61 6.16
N PHE A 227 15.40 20.56 6.12
CA PHE A 227 15.15 19.28 6.80
C PHE A 227 15.86 19.15 8.14
N LYS A 228 16.95 19.89 8.33
CA LYS A 228 17.75 19.85 9.57
C LYS A 228 16.91 20.01 10.85
N PRO A 229 15.98 20.99 10.96
CA PRO A 229 15.13 21.10 12.17
C PRO A 229 14.26 19.87 12.42
N THR A 230 13.83 19.19 11.35
CA THR A 230 13.02 17.97 11.45
C THR A 230 13.89 16.82 11.96
N VAL A 231 15.10 16.65 11.42
CA VAL A 231 16.06 15.63 11.88
C VAL A 231 16.39 15.87 13.36
N ASP A 232 16.74 17.10 13.75
CA ASP A 232 17.07 17.46 15.13
C ASP A 232 15.93 17.17 16.12
N ALA A 233 14.67 17.28 15.67
CA ALA A 233 13.51 17.01 16.50
C ALA A 233 13.24 15.51 16.69
N VAL A 234 13.51 14.65 15.70
CA VAL A 234 13.08 13.25 15.72
C VAL A 234 14.24 12.24 15.83
N VAL A 235 15.49 12.64 15.57
CA VAL A 235 16.65 11.75 15.65
C VAL A 235 17.42 12.01 16.95
N LYS A 236 17.64 10.96 17.74
CA LYS A 236 18.45 11.00 18.95
C LYS A 236 19.71 10.15 18.79
N GLY A 237 20.84 10.72 19.20
CA GLY A 237 22.13 10.05 19.10
C GLY A 237 22.60 9.90 17.65
N ASN A 238 23.22 8.77 17.34
CA ASN A 238 23.74 8.46 16.00
C ASN A 238 23.25 7.08 15.53
N PRO A 239 21.95 6.92 15.29
CA PRO A 239 21.40 5.65 14.82
C PRO A 239 21.88 5.35 13.41
N LYS A 240 22.02 4.06 13.08
CA LYS A 240 22.32 3.59 11.73
C LYS A 240 21.07 3.36 10.90
N SER A 241 19.92 3.31 11.56
CA SER A 241 18.62 3.23 10.90
C SER A 241 17.48 3.62 11.83
N LEU A 242 16.39 4.06 11.22
CA LEU A 242 15.12 4.37 11.89
C LEU A 242 14.01 3.54 11.28
N LEU A 243 13.01 3.15 12.08
CA LEU A 243 11.71 2.75 11.58
C LEU A 243 10.68 3.81 11.99
N LEU A 244 10.02 4.40 11.00
CA LEU A 244 8.88 5.29 11.18
C LEU A 244 7.63 4.43 11.26
N VAL A 245 7.02 4.31 12.43
CA VAL A 245 5.86 3.48 12.70
C VAL A 245 4.64 4.37 12.89
N GLU A 246 3.71 4.36 11.92
CA GLU A 246 2.50 5.20 11.94
C GLU A 246 1.30 4.40 12.43
N PHE A 247 0.54 4.96 13.37
CA PHE A 247 -0.79 4.50 13.76
C PHE A 247 -1.81 5.57 13.41
N ALA A 248 -2.96 5.18 12.85
CA ALA A 248 -3.99 6.11 12.36
C ALA A 248 -5.39 5.51 12.54
N GLU A 249 -5.78 5.41 13.79
CA GLU A 249 -7.13 4.99 14.17
C GLU A 249 -8.05 6.21 14.33
N GLU A 250 -9.36 5.99 14.28
CA GLU A 250 -10.34 7.06 14.48
C GLU A 250 -10.28 7.66 15.90
N ASN A 251 -9.93 6.84 16.89
CA ASN A 251 -9.79 7.28 18.28
C ASN A 251 -8.31 7.49 18.65
N MET A 252 -7.98 8.69 19.15
CA MET A 252 -6.64 9.03 19.61
C MET A 252 -6.19 8.18 20.80
N ASP A 253 -7.11 7.74 21.67
CA ASP A 253 -6.77 6.85 22.80
C ASP A 253 -6.26 5.51 22.32
N GLU A 254 -6.82 4.99 21.22
CA GLU A 254 -6.34 3.77 20.59
C GLU A 254 -4.96 3.97 19.96
N ASN A 255 -4.74 5.09 19.28
CA ASN A 255 -3.41 5.44 18.77
C ASN A 255 -2.38 5.51 19.91
N ASN A 256 -2.72 6.18 21.01
CA ASN A 256 -1.85 6.28 22.19
C ASN A 256 -1.59 4.89 22.82
N ARG A 257 -2.60 4.02 22.87
CA ARG A 257 -2.47 2.65 23.37
C ARG A 257 -1.49 1.84 22.51
N ARG A 258 -1.58 1.97 21.18
CA ARG A 258 -0.67 1.29 20.25
C ARG A 258 0.75 1.83 20.33
N LEU A 259 0.90 3.14 20.48
CA LEU A 259 2.21 3.75 20.68
C LEU A 259 2.86 3.27 22.00
N LYS A 260 2.10 3.15 23.10
CA LYS A 260 2.59 2.57 24.36
C LYS A 260 3.03 1.11 24.18
N LYS A 261 2.28 0.31 23.41
CA LYS A 261 2.69 -1.06 23.07
C LYS A 261 3.97 -1.10 22.24
N LEU A 262 4.16 -0.14 21.34
CA LEU A 262 5.41 -0.01 20.58
C LEU A 262 6.59 0.27 21.53
N HIS A 263 6.43 1.19 22.49
CA HIS A 263 7.47 1.44 23.50
C HIS A 263 7.80 0.19 24.31
N GLN A 264 6.77 -0.55 24.75
CA GLN A 264 6.96 -1.79 25.50
C GLN A 264 7.72 -2.82 24.66
N LEU A 265 7.27 -3.07 23.42
CA LEU A 265 7.92 -4.00 22.49
C LEU A 265 9.39 -3.62 22.26
N MET A 266 9.67 -2.34 21.98
CA MET A 266 11.04 -1.88 21.79
C MET A 266 11.89 -2.08 23.06
N GLY A 267 11.31 -1.87 24.25
CA GLY A 267 11.97 -2.16 25.53
C GLY A 267 12.26 -3.65 25.71
N ASP A 268 11.31 -4.53 25.37
CA ASP A 268 11.45 -5.99 25.44
C ASP A 268 12.54 -6.51 24.45
N LEU A 269 12.68 -5.85 23.31
CA LEU A 269 13.76 -6.09 22.35
C LEU A 269 15.12 -5.49 22.77
N GLY A 270 15.14 -4.77 23.90
CA GLY A 270 16.35 -4.17 24.44
C GLY A 270 16.63 -2.72 24.01
N TYR A 271 15.72 -2.09 23.25
CA TYR A 271 15.85 -0.70 22.77
C TYR A 271 15.04 0.24 23.64
N SER A 272 15.65 0.77 24.69
CA SER A 272 15.05 1.78 25.57
C SER A 272 16.11 2.79 26.02
N TRP A 273 15.83 4.09 25.92
CA TRP A 273 16.79 5.15 26.23
C TRP A 273 17.45 5.05 27.61
N ASN A 274 16.71 4.57 28.61
CA ASN A 274 17.16 4.60 30.00
C ASN A 274 17.48 3.22 30.59
N LYS A 275 16.99 2.15 29.98
CA LYS A 275 17.09 0.78 30.54
C LYS A 275 17.46 -0.27 29.49
N GLY A 276 17.61 0.12 28.25
CA GLY A 276 17.94 -0.80 27.16
C GLY A 276 19.40 -1.24 27.21
N ILE A 277 19.63 -2.51 26.87
CA ILE A 277 20.99 -3.07 26.69
C ILE A 277 21.56 -2.74 25.30
N ARG A 278 20.72 -2.21 24.40
CA ARG A 278 21.08 -1.79 23.05
C ARG A 278 20.89 -0.29 22.90
N ASN A 279 21.69 0.33 22.04
CA ASN A 279 21.54 1.75 21.72
C ASN A 279 20.29 1.94 20.84
N GLY A 280 19.28 2.59 21.38
CA GLY A 280 18.05 2.87 20.65
C GLY A 280 16.90 3.21 21.59
N GLY A 281 15.74 3.44 21.00
CA GLY A 281 14.51 3.79 21.71
C GLY A 281 13.50 4.38 20.75
N VAL A 282 12.40 4.90 21.26
CA VAL A 282 11.31 5.49 20.46
C VAL A 282 11.22 6.98 20.76
N VAL A 283 11.06 7.79 19.73
CA VAL A 283 10.67 9.20 19.82
C VAL A 283 9.24 9.34 19.32
N ASP A 284 8.38 9.94 20.13
CA ASP A 284 6.97 10.15 19.80
C ASP A 284 6.80 11.41 18.95
N VAL A 285 6.08 11.28 17.85
CA VAL A 285 5.72 12.38 16.96
C VAL A 285 4.20 12.48 16.93
N ILE A 286 3.66 13.31 17.83
CA ILE A 286 2.21 13.49 18.00
C ILE A 286 1.73 14.72 17.19
N ASP A 287 2.55 15.74 17.10
CA ASP A 287 2.23 16.97 16.35
C ASP A 287 2.09 16.68 14.86
N SER A 288 0.93 17.04 14.29
CA SER A 288 0.60 16.75 12.89
C SER A 288 1.50 17.48 11.89
N ASN A 289 2.00 18.66 12.24
CA ASN A 289 2.90 19.43 11.40
C ASN A 289 4.28 18.76 11.36
N LEU A 290 4.80 18.27 12.51
CA LEU A 290 6.04 17.52 12.56
C LEU A 290 5.91 16.18 11.80
N GLN A 291 4.78 15.47 11.92
CA GLN A 291 4.51 14.25 11.12
C GLN A 291 4.57 14.53 9.62
N SER A 292 3.98 15.64 9.18
CA SER A 292 4.01 16.07 7.78
C SER A 292 5.44 16.34 7.31
N LYS A 293 6.24 17.06 8.11
CA LYS A 293 7.65 17.35 7.81
C LYS A 293 8.51 16.08 7.74
N VAL A 294 8.30 15.11 8.65
CA VAL A 294 8.98 13.80 8.61
C VAL A 294 8.62 13.05 7.33
N SER A 295 7.35 13.03 6.96
CA SER A 295 6.88 12.37 5.73
C SER A 295 7.44 13.05 4.47
N GLU A 296 7.52 14.37 4.45
CA GLU A 296 8.08 15.15 3.34
C GLU A 296 9.57 14.93 3.20
N MET A 297 10.32 14.98 4.30
CA MET A 297 11.74 14.64 4.34
C MET A 297 12.01 13.26 3.76
N ARG A 298 11.24 12.23 4.17
CA ARG A 298 11.36 10.87 3.65
C ARG A 298 11.08 10.79 2.15
N LYS A 299 9.99 11.42 1.67
CA LYS A 299 9.63 11.43 0.24
C LYS A 299 10.72 12.10 -0.61
N SER A 300 11.36 13.13 -0.07
CA SER A 300 12.42 13.86 -0.76
C SER A 300 13.71 13.05 -0.90
N GLY A 301 13.86 11.96 -0.15
CA GLY A 301 15.04 11.08 -0.23
C GLY A 301 15.35 10.58 -1.64
N LEU A 302 14.32 10.29 -2.46
CA LEU A 302 14.49 9.91 -3.86
C LEU A 302 15.08 11.02 -4.75
N ASN A 303 15.01 12.28 -4.33
CA ASN A 303 15.56 13.41 -5.07
C ASN A 303 16.90 13.90 -4.50
N ILE A 304 17.29 13.41 -3.33
CA ILE A 304 18.48 13.82 -2.61
C ILE A 304 19.65 12.84 -2.84
N MET A 305 19.31 11.56 -3.09
CA MET A 305 20.26 10.51 -3.47
C MET A 305 20.57 10.56 -4.97
#